data_c6372a8baf8bee2b89ecfd5b46a424ad
#
_entry.id   c6372a8baf8bee2b89ecfd5b46a424ad
#
_cell.length_a   1.000
_cell.length_b   1.000
_cell.length_c   1.000
_cell.angle_alpha   90.00
_cell.angle_beta   90.00
_cell.angle_gamma   90.00
#
_symmetry.space_group_name_H-M   'P 1'
#
loop_
_entity.id
_entity.type
_entity.pdbx_description
1 polymer ?
#
loop_
_entity_poly.entity_id
_entity_poly.type
_entity_poly.pdbx_seq_one_letter_code
_entity_poly.pdbx_strand_id
1 'polypeptide(L)'
;MAGSIPPANGQDARPDSQVANGKTANAKTVVGKKGQRKKPRRPRGKSGSGVPPKSAGKTSPPAARGSGSNEAIATAIMAAVAQPALSPVAERSSWQKPLPHHRQAYAAIDLGTNNCRLLIARPSGEHFVVIDAFSRVVRLGEGLAQTGRLSDEAMDRALAALHVCADKLRKRNVHLARSVATEACRRASNGQAFIDRVREETGIHLNIITAQEEARLAVLGCHILLEQGNGPAMIFDIGGGSTEMVLVETGETVPRILDWQSVPWGVVSLTESIGAIADHPEARAVAYAEMRRRVDEGFADFTARVTPIRHAAQGDRSIRLLGTSGTVTTLASLHLELPQYDRRAVDGLIVPAESMRGISRRLSTMTPAERIAVPCIGRERSDLVVAGCAILESILDIWPAERLGIADRGIREGILRSLMATGADPRGSKRTEAA
;
A
#
# COMPACT_ATOMS: atom_id res chain seq x y z
N MET A 1 -2.62 44.91 -41.17
CA MET A 1 -1.88 44.37 -42.33
C MET A 1 -1.71 42.89 -41.97
N ALA A 2 -2.59 42.01 -42.27
CA ALA A 2 -3.01 41.45 -43.58
C ALA A 2 -1.91 40.67 -44.24
N GLY A 3 -2.12 39.39 -44.43
CA GLY A 3 -1.50 38.46 -45.35
C GLY A 3 -1.52 37.06 -44.74
N SER A 4 -2.48 36.25 -44.84
CA SER A 4 -3.10 35.47 -45.95
C SER A 4 -2.33 34.18 -46.27
N ILE A 5 -3.06 33.11 -46.03
CA ILE A 5 -2.94 31.71 -46.52
C ILE A 5 -3.04 31.68 -48.05
N PRO A 6 -2.58 30.69 -48.79
CA PRO A 6 -3.42 29.55 -49.12
C PRO A 6 -2.75 28.20 -49.43
N PRO A 7 -3.53 27.24 -49.95
CA PRO A 7 -3.50 25.83 -49.60
C PRO A 7 -3.20 24.87 -50.78
N ALA A 8 -3.49 23.61 -50.56
CA ALA A 8 -4.02 22.57 -51.48
C ALA A 8 -3.11 21.46 -51.98
N ASN A 9 -3.62 20.27 -51.71
CA ASN A 9 -4.08 19.20 -52.65
C ASN A 9 -2.99 18.32 -53.32
N GLY A 10 -3.22 17.05 -53.25
CA GLY A 10 -3.88 16.07 -54.02
C GLY A 10 -3.41 14.68 -53.58
N GLN A 11 -4.31 13.73 -53.30
CA GLN A 11 -4.84 12.70 -54.22
C GLN A 11 -3.76 11.82 -54.82
N ASP A 12 -3.76 10.54 -54.84
CA ASP A 12 -4.72 9.44 -54.89
C ASP A 12 -3.95 8.12 -54.93
N ALA A 13 -4.53 7.04 -54.53
CA ALA A 13 -4.77 5.81 -55.28
C ALA A 13 -4.59 4.53 -54.42
N ARG A 14 -5.70 3.86 -54.24
CA ARG A 14 -5.78 2.40 -54.14
C ARG A 14 -5.66 1.79 -55.51
N PRO A 15 -5.37 0.48 -55.69
CA PRO A 15 -6.43 -0.48 -55.87
C PRO A 15 -6.24 -1.86 -55.23
N ASP A 16 -7.29 -2.41 -54.83
CA ASP A 16 -8.06 -3.66 -54.97
C ASP A 16 -7.44 -4.91 -55.61
N SER A 17 -8.03 -5.99 -55.09
CA SER A 17 -8.43 -7.29 -55.68
C SER A 17 -7.52 -8.47 -55.34
N GLN A 18 -7.98 -9.67 -55.03
CA GLN A 18 -9.16 -10.53 -55.12
C GLN A 18 -8.76 -11.90 -54.57
N VAL A 19 -9.57 -12.49 -53.70
CA VAL A 19 -10.43 -13.68 -53.91
C VAL A 19 -9.82 -14.93 -54.56
N ALA A 20 -9.86 -16.05 -53.85
CA ALA A 20 -10.29 -17.40 -54.21
C ALA A 20 -10.10 -18.36 -53.03
N ASN A 21 -11.12 -18.90 -52.38
CA ASN A 21 -11.98 -20.03 -52.70
C ASN A 21 -11.28 -21.38 -52.83
N GLY A 22 -11.70 -22.33 -52.00
CA GLY A 22 -11.60 -23.73 -52.33
C GLY A 22 -11.69 -24.74 -51.17
N LYS A 23 -12.92 -25.11 -50.78
CA LYS A 23 -13.54 -26.47 -50.70
C LYS A 23 -12.97 -27.48 -49.68
N THR A 24 -13.75 -27.76 -48.63
CA THR A 24 -14.58 -28.97 -48.36
C THR A 24 -13.95 -30.35 -48.58
N ALA A 25 -13.99 -31.18 -47.53
CA ALA A 25 -14.62 -32.49 -47.47
C ALA A 25 -14.29 -33.23 -46.16
N ASN A 26 -15.27 -33.47 -45.36
CA ASN A 26 -16.00 -34.73 -45.15
C ASN A 26 -15.41 -35.77 -44.16
N ALA A 27 -16.04 -35.83 -43.08
CA ALA A 27 -16.63 -36.98 -42.38
C ALA A 27 -16.01 -38.39 -42.50
N LYS A 28 -15.77 -39.00 -41.35
CA LYS A 28 -16.25 -40.38 -41.10
C LYS A 28 -16.37 -40.66 -39.59
N THR A 29 -17.58 -40.92 -39.24
CA THR A 29 -18.14 -41.57 -38.05
C THR A 29 -17.67 -43.04 -37.96
N VAL A 30 -17.23 -43.50 -36.77
CA VAL A 30 -17.29 -44.93 -36.42
C VAL A 30 -17.80 -45.06 -34.98
N VAL A 31 -18.89 -45.84 -34.93
CA VAL A 31 -19.67 -46.22 -33.77
C VAL A 31 -19.14 -47.52 -33.16
N GLY A 32 -19.28 -47.65 -31.85
CA GLY A 32 -19.41 -48.93 -31.12
C GLY A 32 -18.29 -49.24 -30.16
N LYS A 33 -18.49 -49.69 -28.95
CA LYS A 33 -19.46 -50.61 -28.34
C LYS A 33 -19.38 -50.51 -26.79
N LYS A 34 -20.51 -50.78 -26.18
CA LYS A 34 -20.76 -50.97 -24.74
C LYS A 34 -19.90 -52.07 -24.11
N GLY A 35 -19.47 -51.85 -22.86
CA GLY A 35 -18.95 -52.88 -21.95
C GLY A 35 -19.36 -52.55 -20.52
N GLN A 36 -20.17 -53.42 -19.96
CA GLN A 36 -20.85 -53.35 -18.67
C GLN A 36 -19.95 -53.83 -17.50
N ARG A 37 -20.21 -53.23 -16.32
CA ARG A 37 -20.25 -53.81 -14.96
C ARG A 37 -19.03 -54.53 -14.40
N LYS A 38 -18.65 -54.06 -13.18
CA LYS A 38 -18.77 -54.83 -11.92
C LYS A 38 -18.33 -53.98 -10.71
N LYS A 39 -19.24 -53.84 -9.72
CA LYS A 39 -18.90 -53.56 -8.32
C LYS A 39 -18.46 -54.85 -7.64
N PRO A 40 -17.63 -54.81 -6.63
CA PRO A 40 -17.78 -55.65 -5.45
C PRO A 40 -17.77 -54.88 -4.13
N ARG A 41 -18.77 -55.11 -3.34
CA ARG A 41 -18.94 -55.57 -1.95
C ARG A 41 -17.94 -55.12 -0.89
N ARG A 42 -18.52 -54.47 0.13
CA ARG A 42 -18.03 -54.28 1.50
C ARG A 42 -17.75 -55.63 2.20
N PRO A 43 -16.87 -55.64 3.20
CA PRO A 43 -17.14 -56.39 4.43
C PRO A 43 -17.28 -55.45 5.65
N ARG A 44 -18.12 -55.91 6.55
CA ARG A 44 -18.42 -55.40 7.88
C ARG A 44 -17.35 -55.88 8.91
N GLY A 45 -17.09 -54.98 9.92
CA GLY A 45 -16.82 -55.45 11.30
C GLY A 45 -15.44 -54.99 11.80
N LYS A 46 -15.34 -54.15 12.79
CA LYS A 46 -15.47 -54.27 14.21
C LYS A 46 -15.08 -53.00 14.94
N SER A 47 -15.82 -52.71 15.98
CA SER A 47 -15.61 -51.70 17.02
C SER A 47 -14.21 -51.66 17.59
N GLY A 48 -13.61 -50.44 17.71
CA GLY A 48 -12.45 -50.16 18.50
C GLY A 48 -12.51 -48.69 18.90
N SER A 49 -12.74 -48.47 20.20
CA SER A 49 -12.69 -47.18 20.87
C SER A 49 -11.31 -46.54 20.75
N GLY A 50 -11.21 -45.39 20.13
CA GLY A 50 -10.00 -44.61 20.06
C GLY A 50 -10.32 -43.11 20.03
N VAL A 51 -9.85 -42.41 21.04
CA VAL A 51 -9.92 -40.98 21.26
C VAL A 51 -9.48 -40.20 19.99
N PRO A 52 -10.22 -39.17 19.55
CA PRO A 52 -9.78 -38.39 18.40
C PRO A 52 -8.56 -37.54 18.73
N PRO A 53 -7.59 -37.40 17.83
CA PRO A 53 -6.51 -36.45 18.00
C PRO A 53 -7.08 -35.03 17.86
N LYS A 54 -6.69 -34.17 18.80
CA LYS A 54 -6.98 -32.73 18.79
C LYS A 54 -6.53 -32.13 17.45
N SER A 55 -7.48 -31.59 16.73
CA SER A 55 -7.21 -30.73 15.58
C SER A 55 -6.36 -29.55 16.05
N ALA A 56 -5.15 -29.43 15.51
CA ALA A 56 -4.35 -28.23 15.65
C ALA A 56 -5.09 -27.07 14.98
N GLY A 57 -5.69 -26.22 15.78
CA GLY A 57 -6.28 -24.98 15.33
C GLY A 57 -5.17 -24.11 14.73
N LYS A 58 -5.33 -23.74 13.47
CA LYS A 58 -4.55 -22.68 12.85
C LYS A 58 -4.92 -21.40 13.58
N THR A 59 -4.09 -20.99 14.54
CA THR A 59 -4.19 -19.69 15.18
C THR A 59 -3.71 -18.65 14.17
N SER A 60 -4.61 -17.85 13.67
CA SER A 60 -4.27 -16.57 13.05
C SER A 60 -3.50 -15.74 14.08
N PRO A 61 -2.43 -15.02 13.70
CA PRO A 61 -1.73 -14.15 14.63
C PRO A 61 -2.69 -13.06 15.14
N PRO A 62 -2.63 -12.71 16.42
CA PRO A 62 -3.53 -11.70 17.01
C PRO A 62 -3.28 -10.34 16.34
N ALA A 63 -4.37 -9.65 16.03
CA ALA A 63 -4.32 -8.23 15.65
C ALA A 63 -3.66 -7.42 16.76
N ALA A 64 -2.74 -6.53 16.42
CA ALA A 64 -2.11 -5.63 17.38
C ALA A 64 -3.19 -4.69 17.94
N ARG A 65 -3.51 -4.84 19.23
CA ARG A 65 -4.52 -4.02 19.91
C ARG A 65 -3.86 -2.76 20.47
N GLY A 66 -4.34 -1.60 20.08
CA GLY A 66 -3.98 -0.31 20.66
C GLY A 66 -4.99 0.09 21.74
N SER A 67 -4.99 -0.58 22.90
CA SER A 67 -5.79 -0.16 24.06
C SER A 67 -4.89 0.43 25.15
N GLY A 68 -4.37 1.63 24.88
CA GLY A 68 -3.76 2.46 25.92
C GLY A 68 -4.71 3.60 26.31
N SER A 69 -4.73 3.99 27.58
CA SER A 69 -5.49 5.17 28.01
C SER A 69 -5.10 6.39 27.18
N ASN A 70 -6.08 7.22 26.80
CA ASN A 70 -5.91 8.36 25.88
C ASN A 70 -4.79 9.34 26.29
N GLU A 71 -4.46 9.46 27.57
CA GLU A 71 -3.33 10.28 28.05
C GLU A 71 -1.97 9.66 27.75
N ALA A 72 -1.85 8.34 27.84
CA ALA A 72 -0.59 7.64 27.53
C ALA A 72 -0.25 7.72 26.02
N ILE A 73 -1.26 7.73 25.15
CA ILE A 73 -1.07 7.87 23.71
C ILE A 73 -0.65 9.30 23.33
N ALA A 74 -1.28 10.32 23.92
CA ALA A 74 -0.90 11.71 23.70
C ALA A 74 0.52 12.01 24.21
N THR A 75 0.89 11.48 25.38
CA THR A 75 2.22 11.62 25.96
C THR A 75 3.26 10.80 25.20
N ALA A 76 2.91 9.60 24.71
CA ALA A 76 3.79 8.78 23.89
C ALA A 76 4.06 9.39 22.49
N ILE A 77 3.10 10.14 21.93
CA ILE A 77 3.31 10.88 20.67
C ILE A 77 4.34 12.00 20.87
N MET A 78 4.35 12.64 22.04
CA MET A 78 5.32 13.70 22.36
C MET A 78 6.66 13.13 22.86
N ALA A 79 6.66 11.98 23.56
CA ALA A 79 7.88 11.35 24.08
C ALA A 79 8.58 10.44 23.07
N ALA A 80 7.89 9.91 22.04
CA ALA A 80 8.48 9.13 20.94
C ALA A 80 9.30 9.99 19.96
N VAL A 81 9.58 11.25 20.28
CA VAL A 81 10.68 12.06 19.71
C VAL A 81 12.05 11.54 20.18
N ALA A 82 12.11 10.54 21.07
CA ALA A 82 13.34 9.87 21.46
C ALA A 82 13.89 9.07 20.27
N GLN A 83 14.75 9.72 19.57
CA GLN A 83 15.80 9.33 18.62
C GLN A 83 15.67 7.95 17.96
N PRO A 84 15.11 7.88 16.73
CA PRO A 84 15.47 6.80 15.82
C PRO A 84 16.99 6.92 15.54
N ALA A 85 17.70 5.79 15.48
CA ALA A 85 19.09 5.77 15.05
C ALA A 85 19.20 6.46 13.67
N LEU A 86 19.68 7.69 13.66
CA LEU A 86 19.92 8.45 12.44
C LEU A 86 21.26 7.97 11.88
N SER A 87 21.24 7.46 10.67
CA SER A 87 22.47 7.07 9.98
C SER A 87 23.09 8.30 9.32
N PRO A 88 24.27 8.77 9.73
CA PRO A 88 25.02 9.69 8.91
C PRO A 88 25.43 8.99 7.63
N VAL A 89 25.15 9.59 6.49
CA VAL A 89 25.62 9.10 5.19
C VAL A 89 27.11 9.42 5.11
N ALA A 90 27.95 8.39 5.16
CA ALA A 90 29.41 8.37 4.97
C ALA A 90 30.19 9.48 5.64
N GLU A 91 31.32 9.18 6.29
CA GLU A 91 32.25 10.14 6.86
C GLU A 91 32.59 11.26 5.87
N ARG A 92 32.15 12.48 6.18
CA ARG A 92 32.50 13.65 5.40
C ARG A 92 33.93 14.05 5.74
N SER A 93 34.74 14.30 4.72
CA SER A 93 36.03 14.95 4.89
C SER A 93 35.86 16.27 5.68
N SER A 94 36.68 16.46 6.70
CA SER A 94 36.53 17.37 7.84
C SER A 94 36.58 18.90 7.55
N TRP A 95 36.43 19.35 6.30
CA TRP A 95 36.69 20.73 5.95
C TRP A 95 35.59 21.56 5.30
N GLN A 96 34.37 20.95 5.10
CA GLN A 96 33.26 21.73 4.56
C GLN A 96 32.38 22.28 5.69
N LYS A 97 32.20 23.60 5.76
CA LYS A 97 31.21 24.23 6.66
C LYS A 97 29.84 23.64 6.41
N PRO A 98 29.06 23.29 7.47
CA PRO A 98 27.72 22.80 7.32
C PRO A 98 26.91 23.75 6.42
N LEU A 99 26.21 23.17 5.42
CA LEU A 99 25.32 23.98 4.61
C LEU A 99 24.17 24.50 5.50
N PRO A 100 23.67 25.72 5.24
CA PRO A 100 22.47 26.22 5.90
C PRO A 100 21.32 25.21 5.78
N HIS A 101 20.49 25.10 6.80
CA HIS A 101 19.41 24.10 6.90
C HIS A 101 18.57 24.00 5.60
N HIS A 102 18.18 25.14 5.01
CA HIS A 102 17.39 25.19 3.76
C HIS A 102 18.13 24.64 2.52
N ARG A 103 19.44 24.44 2.59
CA ARG A 103 20.26 23.84 1.50
C ARG A 103 20.59 22.38 1.73
N GLN A 104 20.29 21.85 2.90
CA GLN A 104 20.53 20.45 3.22
C GLN A 104 19.49 19.56 2.54
N ALA A 105 19.92 18.41 2.03
CA ALA A 105 19.03 17.40 1.48
C ALA A 105 18.73 16.34 2.53
N TYR A 106 17.46 15.99 2.66
CA TYR A 106 16.92 14.96 3.55
C TYR A 106 16.36 13.85 2.72
N ALA A 107 16.43 12.61 3.22
CA ALA A 107 15.90 11.47 2.52
C ALA A 107 15.04 10.56 3.40
N ALA A 108 14.03 9.96 2.79
CA ALA A 108 13.21 8.92 3.36
C ALA A 108 13.24 7.69 2.45
N ILE A 109 13.61 6.54 2.99
CA ILE A 109 13.45 5.22 2.34
C ILE A 109 12.36 4.46 3.07
N ASP A 110 11.45 3.91 2.29
CA ASP A 110 10.36 3.04 2.72
C ASP A 110 10.48 1.70 1.97
N LEU A 111 10.83 0.65 2.70
CA LEU A 111 10.85 -0.72 2.20
C LEU A 111 9.60 -1.45 2.68
N GLY A 112 8.58 -1.41 1.84
CA GLY A 112 7.32 -2.09 2.08
C GLY A 112 7.30 -3.53 1.59
N THR A 113 6.17 -4.20 1.78
CA THR A 113 5.94 -5.57 1.34
C THR A 113 6.02 -5.73 -0.19
N ASN A 114 5.58 -4.73 -0.95
CA ASN A 114 5.56 -4.78 -2.42
C ASN A 114 6.60 -3.88 -3.08
N ASN A 115 6.92 -2.74 -2.49
CA ASN A 115 7.71 -1.69 -3.12
C ASN A 115 8.88 -1.24 -2.26
N CYS A 116 10.01 -0.90 -2.89
CA CYS A 116 11.07 -0.08 -2.32
C CYS A 116 10.95 1.34 -2.88
N ARG A 117 10.84 2.33 -2.00
CA ARG A 117 10.61 3.73 -2.37
C ARG A 117 11.61 4.66 -1.68
N LEU A 118 12.11 5.65 -2.41
CA LEU A 118 12.98 6.70 -1.91
C LEU A 118 12.40 8.06 -2.28
N LEU A 119 12.47 9.00 -1.35
CA LEU A 119 12.16 10.40 -1.58
C LEU A 119 13.30 11.27 -1.01
N ILE A 120 13.85 12.17 -1.81
CA ILE A 120 14.88 13.14 -1.40
C ILE A 120 14.33 14.53 -1.59
N ALA A 121 14.41 15.37 -0.54
CA ALA A 121 13.84 16.70 -0.55
C ALA A 121 14.70 17.69 0.20
N ARG A 122 14.43 18.99 -0.02
CA ARG A 122 15.01 20.12 0.73
C ARG A 122 13.90 20.91 1.38
N PRO A 123 14.13 21.49 2.58
CA PRO A 123 13.19 22.39 3.20
C PRO A 123 12.91 23.61 2.32
N SER A 124 11.65 24.06 2.32
CA SER A 124 11.19 25.25 1.59
C SER A 124 10.07 25.92 2.40
N GLY A 125 10.40 26.83 3.30
CA GLY A 125 9.46 27.38 4.27
C GLY A 125 8.90 26.28 5.18
N GLU A 126 7.59 26.24 5.34
CA GLU A 126 6.86 25.20 6.10
C GLU A 126 6.72 23.87 5.33
N HIS A 127 7.12 23.86 4.07
CA HIS A 127 7.03 22.72 3.18
C HIS A 127 8.41 22.18 2.79
N PHE A 128 8.44 21.29 1.84
CA PHE A 128 9.68 20.82 1.22
C PHE A 128 9.50 20.67 -0.29
N VAL A 129 10.60 20.78 -1.01
CA VAL A 129 10.66 20.54 -2.45
C VAL A 129 11.39 19.22 -2.71
N VAL A 130 10.72 18.33 -3.44
CA VAL A 130 11.32 17.07 -3.88
C VAL A 130 12.35 17.33 -4.94
N ILE A 131 13.58 16.82 -4.74
CA ILE A 131 14.71 16.98 -5.66
C ILE A 131 15.09 15.68 -6.36
N ASP A 132 14.69 14.53 -5.80
CA ASP A 132 14.84 13.23 -6.44
C ASP A 132 13.87 12.22 -5.82
N ALA A 133 13.48 11.22 -6.60
CA ALA A 133 12.63 10.13 -6.14
C ALA A 133 13.02 8.83 -6.85
N PHE A 134 12.67 7.69 -6.22
CA PHE A 134 12.81 6.37 -6.82
C PHE A 134 11.70 5.46 -6.28
N SER A 135 11.19 4.59 -7.13
CA SER A 135 10.24 3.56 -6.75
C SER A 135 10.48 2.33 -7.61
N ARG A 136 10.49 1.16 -6.98
CA ARG A 136 10.60 -0.13 -7.66
C ARG A 136 9.75 -1.16 -6.96
N VAL A 137 8.99 -1.94 -7.74
CA VAL A 137 8.31 -3.15 -7.26
C VAL A 137 9.38 -4.20 -6.96
N VAL A 138 9.44 -4.68 -5.74
CA VAL A 138 10.42 -5.66 -5.25
C VAL A 138 9.75 -6.96 -4.79
N ARG A 139 8.43 -6.92 -4.49
CA ARG A 139 7.63 -8.06 -4.00
C ARG A 139 8.33 -8.78 -2.85
N LEU A 140 8.82 -8.01 -1.86
CA LEU A 140 9.58 -8.56 -0.74
C LEU A 140 8.76 -9.57 0.08
N GLY A 141 7.45 -9.36 0.19
CA GLY A 141 6.55 -10.23 0.93
C GLY A 141 5.96 -11.40 0.13
N GLU A 142 6.44 -11.63 -1.11
CA GLU A 142 5.98 -12.76 -1.93
C GLU A 142 6.22 -14.10 -1.21
N GLY A 143 5.16 -14.91 -1.03
CA GLY A 143 5.22 -16.20 -0.34
C GLY A 143 5.37 -16.13 1.19
N LEU A 144 5.46 -14.93 1.77
CA LEU A 144 5.64 -14.75 3.22
C LEU A 144 4.46 -15.29 4.03
N ALA A 145 3.24 -15.17 3.51
CA ALA A 145 2.04 -15.63 4.21
C ALA A 145 2.04 -17.15 4.42
N GLN A 146 2.65 -17.93 3.51
CA GLN A 146 2.73 -19.39 3.56
C GLN A 146 3.97 -19.87 4.32
N THR A 147 5.11 -19.20 4.14
CA THR A 147 6.43 -19.68 4.61
C THR A 147 6.86 -19.07 5.94
N GLY A 148 6.34 -17.91 6.31
CA GLY A 148 6.81 -17.12 7.45
C GLY A 148 8.23 -16.55 7.26
N ARG A 149 8.79 -16.58 6.02
CA ARG A 149 10.16 -16.16 5.69
C ARG A 149 10.17 -15.38 4.38
N LEU A 150 11.10 -14.42 4.26
CA LEU A 150 11.45 -13.79 2.99
C LEU A 150 12.23 -14.79 2.14
N SER A 151 11.90 -14.91 0.87
CA SER A 151 12.68 -15.74 -0.06
C SER A 151 13.98 -15.03 -0.47
N ASP A 152 14.99 -15.81 -0.85
CA ASP A 152 16.30 -15.26 -1.25
C ASP A 152 16.15 -14.39 -2.49
N GLU A 153 15.30 -14.78 -3.46
CA GLU A 153 15.04 -14.03 -4.67
C GLU A 153 14.33 -12.68 -4.37
N ALA A 154 13.42 -12.64 -3.39
CA ALA A 154 12.76 -11.42 -2.98
C ALA A 154 13.72 -10.47 -2.25
N MET A 155 14.58 -11.01 -1.40
CA MET A 155 15.65 -10.25 -0.73
C MET A 155 16.64 -9.67 -1.76
N ASP A 156 17.05 -10.44 -2.76
CA ASP A 156 17.96 -9.97 -3.83
C ASP A 156 17.34 -8.86 -4.69
N ARG A 157 16.04 -8.97 -5.02
CA ARG A 157 15.32 -7.89 -5.71
C ARG A 157 15.28 -6.59 -4.88
N ALA A 158 15.05 -6.72 -3.58
CA ALA A 158 15.03 -5.58 -2.67
C ALA A 158 16.43 -4.95 -2.50
N LEU A 159 17.48 -5.77 -2.36
CA LEU A 159 18.88 -5.31 -2.32
C LEU A 159 19.26 -4.54 -3.58
N ALA A 160 18.93 -5.07 -4.77
CA ALA A 160 19.18 -4.38 -6.03
C ALA A 160 18.50 -3.00 -6.11
N ALA A 161 17.32 -2.84 -5.49
CA ALA A 161 16.65 -1.54 -5.38
C ALA A 161 17.35 -0.61 -4.36
N LEU A 162 17.79 -1.16 -3.22
CA LEU A 162 18.48 -0.41 -2.16
C LEU A 162 19.88 0.06 -2.59
N HIS A 163 20.60 -0.69 -3.42
CA HIS A 163 21.83 -0.21 -4.06
C HIS A 163 21.59 1.06 -4.88
N VAL A 164 20.51 1.11 -5.68
CA VAL A 164 20.14 2.33 -6.41
C VAL A 164 19.81 3.48 -5.45
N CYS A 165 19.13 3.18 -4.32
CA CYS A 165 18.88 4.19 -3.29
C CYS A 165 20.18 4.73 -2.70
N ALA A 166 21.13 3.86 -2.33
CA ALA A 166 22.44 4.25 -1.79
C ALA A 166 23.20 5.16 -2.76
N ASP A 167 23.21 4.84 -4.06
CA ASP A 167 23.82 5.68 -5.09
C ASP A 167 23.18 7.07 -5.18
N LYS A 168 21.85 7.14 -5.12
CA LYS A 168 21.12 8.41 -5.14
C LYS A 168 21.40 9.25 -3.89
N LEU A 169 21.46 8.63 -2.70
CA LEU A 169 21.82 9.31 -1.46
C LEU A 169 23.20 9.98 -1.57
N ARG A 170 24.21 9.24 -2.08
CA ARG A 170 25.57 9.76 -2.31
C ARG A 170 25.58 10.88 -3.35
N LYS A 171 24.97 10.67 -4.53
CA LYS A 171 24.93 11.66 -5.62
C LYS A 171 24.24 12.98 -5.22
N ARG A 172 23.25 12.92 -4.34
CA ARG A 172 22.50 14.10 -3.85
C ARG A 172 23.11 14.74 -2.61
N ASN A 173 24.23 14.20 -2.09
CA ASN A 173 24.86 14.66 -0.85
C ASN A 173 23.84 14.80 0.28
N VAL A 174 23.07 13.74 0.54
CA VAL A 174 22.03 13.74 1.55
C VAL A 174 22.65 13.94 2.92
N HIS A 175 22.11 14.91 3.69
CA HIS A 175 22.58 15.26 5.02
C HIS A 175 22.13 14.25 6.07
N LEU A 176 20.83 13.97 6.09
CA LEU A 176 20.22 12.97 6.96
C LEU A 176 19.24 12.11 6.15
N ALA A 177 19.27 10.83 6.45
CA ALA A 177 18.33 9.87 5.89
C ALA A 177 17.71 9.05 7.02
N ARG A 178 16.40 8.80 6.94
CA ARG A 178 15.72 7.76 7.73
C ARG A 178 15.18 6.71 6.79
N SER A 179 15.55 5.46 7.05
CA SER A 179 15.16 4.32 6.24
C SER A 179 14.37 3.35 7.11
N VAL A 180 13.18 2.99 6.68
CA VAL A 180 12.28 2.10 7.41
C VAL A 180 11.94 0.87 6.60
N ALA A 181 11.74 -0.24 7.30
CA ALA A 181 11.17 -1.47 6.79
C ALA A 181 9.88 -1.77 7.55
N THR A 182 8.84 -2.22 6.85
CA THR A 182 7.50 -2.36 7.40
C THR A 182 7.07 -3.83 7.55
N GLU A 183 5.83 -4.16 7.26
CA GLU A 183 5.17 -5.43 7.59
C GLU A 183 5.94 -6.67 7.12
N ALA A 184 6.50 -6.70 5.90
CA ALA A 184 7.20 -7.88 5.42
C ALA A 184 8.41 -8.25 6.30
N CYS A 185 9.26 -7.27 6.65
CA CYS A 185 10.40 -7.50 7.53
C CYS A 185 9.97 -7.76 8.98
N ARG A 186 8.90 -7.09 9.44
CA ARG A 186 8.36 -7.24 10.79
C ARG A 186 7.83 -8.65 11.05
N ARG A 187 7.19 -9.28 10.05
CA ARG A 187 6.60 -10.63 10.16
C ARG A 187 7.58 -11.76 9.88
N ALA A 188 8.57 -11.52 9.06
CA ALA A 188 9.48 -12.56 8.61
C ALA A 188 10.43 -13.02 9.72
N SER A 189 10.57 -14.34 9.91
CA SER A 189 11.51 -14.91 10.87
C SER A 189 12.98 -14.59 10.53
N ASN A 190 13.29 -14.29 9.25
CA ASN A 190 14.60 -13.86 8.78
C ASN A 190 14.68 -12.35 8.47
N GLY A 191 13.69 -11.56 8.92
CA GLY A 191 13.63 -10.13 8.67
C GLY A 191 14.85 -9.37 9.19
N GLN A 192 15.29 -9.64 10.44
CA GLN A 192 16.46 -8.99 11.01
C GLN A 192 17.76 -9.37 10.26
N ALA A 193 17.95 -10.64 9.93
CA ALA A 193 19.11 -11.07 9.15
C ALA A 193 19.17 -10.37 7.78
N PHE A 194 18.02 -10.13 7.15
CA PHE A 194 17.96 -9.34 5.92
C PHE A 194 18.34 -7.88 6.14
N ILE A 195 17.89 -7.24 7.21
CA ILE A 195 18.30 -5.86 7.57
C ILE A 195 19.82 -5.76 7.76
N ASP A 196 20.42 -6.74 8.44
CA ASP A 196 21.87 -6.78 8.66
C ASP A 196 22.63 -6.92 7.33
N ARG A 197 22.18 -7.80 6.44
CA ARG A 197 22.69 -7.95 5.07
C ARG A 197 22.57 -6.64 4.26
N VAL A 198 21.45 -5.93 4.34
CA VAL A 198 21.27 -4.62 3.69
C VAL A 198 22.31 -3.62 4.17
N ARG A 199 22.57 -3.58 5.48
CA ARG A 199 23.58 -2.68 6.06
C ARG A 199 24.98 -3.01 5.55
N GLU A 200 25.35 -4.27 5.52
CA GLU A 200 26.66 -4.72 5.06
C GLU A 200 26.89 -4.42 3.59
N GLU A 201 25.91 -4.71 2.72
CA GLU A 201 26.06 -4.59 1.28
C GLU A 201 25.89 -3.15 0.76
N THR A 202 25.00 -2.35 1.38
CA THR A 202 24.61 -1.03 0.84
C THR A 202 25.03 0.15 1.71
N GLY A 203 25.36 -0.07 2.98
CA GLY A 203 25.57 0.97 3.98
C GLY A 203 24.28 1.67 4.44
N ILE A 204 23.10 1.21 4.01
CA ILE A 204 21.81 1.75 4.44
C ILE A 204 21.41 1.10 5.76
N HIS A 205 21.10 1.93 6.76
CA HIS A 205 20.53 1.46 8.03
C HIS A 205 19.01 1.48 7.95
N LEU A 206 18.41 0.31 7.68
CA LEU A 206 16.98 0.12 7.76
C LEU A 206 16.56 -0.18 9.20
N ASN A 207 15.49 0.45 9.66
CA ASN A 207 14.86 0.17 10.94
C ASN A 207 13.50 -0.50 10.70
N ILE A 208 13.28 -1.67 11.27
CA ILE A 208 11.95 -2.29 11.28
C ILE A 208 11.08 -1.48 12.25
N ILE A 209 10.05 -0.80 11.72
CA ILE A 209 9.15 0.03 12.53
C ILE A 209 7.92 -0.76 12.98
N THR A 210 7.35 -0.36 14.12
CA THR A 210 6.07 -0.90 14.58
C THR A 210 4.92 -0.44 13.70
N ALA A 211 3.79 -1.19 13.70
CA ALA A 211 2.58 -0.77 12.98
C ALA A 211 2.04 0.58 13.49
N GLN A 212 2.21 0.88 14.78
CA GLN A 212 1.85 2.18 15.37
C GLN A 212 2.68 3.32 14.78
N GLU A 213 3.99 3.15 14.65
CA GLU A 213 4.87 4.16 14.05
C GLU A 213 4.59 4.32 12.55
N GLU A 214 4.27 3.21 11.85
CA GLU A 214 3.85 3.21 10.45
C GLU A 214 2.59 4.07 10.26
N ALA A 215 1.54 3.82 11.06
CA ALA A 215 0.31 4.60 11.08
C ALA A 215 0.55 6.09 11.40
N ARG A 216 1.38 6.39 12.42
CA ARG A 216 1.74 7.75 12.80
C ARG A 216 2.44 8.51 11.65
N LEU A 217 3.39 7.87 10.98
CA LEU A 217 4.12 8.46 9.86
C LEU A 217 3.20 8.67 8.65
N ALA A 218 2.27 7.76 8.38
CA ALA A 218 1.28 7.92 7.31
C ALA A 218 0.40 9.16 7.57
N VAL A 219 -0.14 9.30 8.79
CA VAL A 219 -0.92 10.49 9.20
C VAL A 219 -0.09 11.76 9.03
N LEU A 220 1.13 11.80 9.56
CA LEU A 220 2.01 12.97 9.45
C LEU A 220 2.33 13.34 7.99
N GLY A 221 2.35 12.36 7.09
CA GLY A 221 2.63 12.55 5.67
C GLY A 221 1.46 13.12 4.88
N CYS A 222 0.23 12.72 5.19
CA CYS A 222 -0.94 13.01 4.35
C CYS A 222 -2.00 13.94 4.98
N HIS A 223 -2.01 14.16 6.31
CA HIS A 223 -3.08 14.91 7.00
C HIS A 223 -3.37 16.29 6.42
N ILE A 224 -2.42 16.96 5.81
CA ILE A 224 -2.61 18.27 5.17
C ILE A 224 -3.56 18.24 3.98
N LEU A 225 -3.88 17.05 3.46
CA LEU A 225 -4.84 16.82 2.38
C LEU A 225 -6.21 16.40 2.92
N LEU A 226 -6.35 16.28 4.23
CA LEU A 226 -7.65 15.99 4.82
C LEU A 226 -8.60 17.16 4.57
N GLU A 227 -9.80 16.84 4.09
CA GLU A 227 -10.84 17.82 3.87
C GLU A 227 -11.11 18.63 5.16
N GLN A 228 -11.26 19.93 5.03
CA GLN A 228 -11.54 20.80 6.17
C GLN A 228 -12.92 20.50 6.78
N GLY A 229 -13.03 20.62 8.09
CA GLY A 229 -14.27 20.38 8.83
C GLY A 229 -13.99 20.09 10.30
N ASN A 230 -15.05 20.10 11.11
CA ASN A 230 -14.99 19.96 12.56
C ASN A 230 -15.33 18.55 13.07
N GLY A 231 -15.67 17.61 12.17
CA GLY A 231 -16.05 16.25 12.53
C GLY A 231 -14.82 15.33 12.72
N PRO A 232 -15.06 14.10 13.17
CA PRO A 232 -14.03 13.07 13.21
C PRO A 232 -13.60 12.72 11.79
N ALA A 233 -12.33 12.34 11.63
CA ALA A 233 -11.79 11.92 10.36
C ALA A 233 -11.10 10.57 10.48
N MET A 234 -11.22 9.76 9.43
CA MET A 234 -10.51 8.51 9.29
C MET A 234 -9.45 8.67 8.22
N ILE A 235 -8.21 8.30 8.56
CA ILE A 235 -7.10 8.19 7.61
C ILE A 235 -6.77 6.70 7.47
N PHE A 236 -6.61 6.22 6.26
CA PHE A 236 -6.21 4.83 6.04
C PHE A 236 -5.08 4.70 5.02
N ASP A 237 -4.25 3.66 5.19
CA ASP A 237 -3.20 3.27 4.26
C ASP A 237 -3.36 1.79 3.89
N ILE A 238 -3.61 1.51 2.61
CA ILE A 238 -3.69 0.14 2.09
C ILE A 238 -2.31 -0.25 1.60
N GLY A 239 -1.52 -0.90 2.45
CA GLY A 239 -0.19 -1.38 2.12
C GLY A 239 -0.18 -2.68 1.32
N GLY A 240 1.03 -3.23 1.12
CA GLY A 240 1.19 -4.55 0.49
C GLY A 240 0.87 -5.70 1.44
N GLY A 241 1.31 -5.61 2.69
CA GLY A 241 1.19 -6.67 3.70
C GLY A 241 0.15 -6.41 4.79
N SER A 242 -0.15 -5.13 5.06
CA SER A 242 -1.10 -4.68 6.08
C SER A 242 -1.96 -3.54 5.57
N THR A 243 -3.01 -3.23 6.33
CA THR A 243 -3.81 -2.01 6.17
C THR A 243 -3.97 -1.36 7.53
N GLU A 244 -3.65 -0.09 7.60
CA GLU A 244 -3.78 0.75 8.77
C GLU A 244 -5.03 1.63 8.64
N MET A 245 -5.86 1.68 9.71
CA MET A 245 -6.92 2.66 9.88
C MET A 245 -6.65 3.50 11.13
N VAL A 246 -6.75 4.80 11.01
CA VAL A 246 -6.42 5.76 12.07
C VAL A 246 -7.56 6.77 12.19
N LEU A 247 -8.26 6.73 13.32
CA LEU A 247 -9.24 7.74 13.67
C LEU A 247 -8.52 8.94 14.26
N VAL A 248 -8.78 10.11 13.70
CA VAL A 248 -8.16 11.35 14.12
C VAL A 248 -9.18 12.43 14.44
N GLU A 249 -8.81 13.29 15.38
CA GLU A 249 -9.47 14.56 15.63
C GLU A 249 -8.59 15.68 15.06
N THR A 250 -9.18 16.50 14.23
CA THR A 250 -8.46 17.62 13.61
C THR A 250 -8.28 18.77 14.60
N GLY A 251 -7.08 19.30 14.66
CA GLY A 251 -6.70 20.46 15.46
C GLY A 251 -6.01 21.50 14.56
N GLU A 252 -5.40 22.51 15.18
CA GLU A 252 -4.76 23.63 14.47
C GLU A 252 -3.52 23.25 13.68
N THR A 253 -2.83 22.14 14.05
CA THR A 253 -1.57 21.74 13.41
C THR A 253 -1.62 20.28 12.94
N VAL A 254 -1.12 19.34 13.75
CA VAL A 254 -1.14 17.90 13.46
C VAL A 254 -2.34 17.27 14.14
N PRO A 255 -3.16 16.46 13.43
CA PRO A 255 -4.31 15.80 14.02
C PRO A 255 -3.93 14.92 15.21
N ARG A 256 -4.76 14.91 16.24
CA ARG A 256 -4.64 13.99 17.39
C ARG A 256 -5.19 12.62 16.99
N ILE A 257 -4.39 11.58 17.17
CA ILE A 257 -4.85 10.19 16.98
C ILE A 257 -5.75 9.82 18.16
N LEU A 258 -6.99 9.43 17.87
CA LEU A 258 -7.96 8.98 18.86
C LEU A 258 -7.95 7.47 19.04
N ASP A 259 -7.89 6.72 17.92
CA ASP A 259 -7.82 5.27 17.89
C ASP A 259 -7.15 4.84 16.58
N TRP A 260 -6.62 3.63 16.55
CA TRP A 260 -6.02 3.07 15.35
C TRP A 260 -6.03 1.54 15.39
N GLN A 261 -5.97 0.94 14.23
CA GLN A 261 -5.73 -0.49 14.08
C GLN A 261 -4.98 -0.78 12.80
N SER A 262 -4.07 -1.76 12.87
CA SER A 262 -3.44 -2.40 11.70
C SER A 262 -3.95 -3.83 11.61
N VAL A 263 -4.32 -4.26 10.42
CA VAL A 263 -4.67 -5.65 10.12
C VAL A 263 -3.67 -6.23 9.12
N PRO A 264 -3.33 -7.53 9.20
CA PRO A 264 -2.34 -8.16 8.33
C PRO A 264 -2.92 -8.51 6.95
N TRP A 265 -3.80 -7.64 6.45
CA TRP A 265 -4.41 -7.71 5.13
C TRP A 265 -4.04 -6.47 4.32
N GLY A 266 -2.99 -6.59 3.51
CA GLY A 266 -2.67 -5.67 2.43
C GLY A 266 -2.93 -6.34 1.08
N VAL A 267 -2.67 -5.64 -0.02
CA VAL A 267 -3.01 -6.17 -1.36
C VAL A 267 -2.27 -7.45 -1.72
N VAL A 268 -1.03 -7.64 -1.25
CA VAL A 268 -0.25 -8.86 -1.49
C VAL A 268 -0.75 -9.99 -0.59
N SER A 269 -0.75 -9.77 0.74
CA SER A 269 -1.12 -10.80 1.70
C SER A 269 -2.55 -11.30 1.51
N LEU A 270 -3.50 -10.41 1.16
CA LEU A 270 -4.89 -10.78 0.90
C LEU A 270 -5.01 -11.59 -0.41
N THR A 271 -4.35 -11.16 -1.48
CA THR A 271 -4.33 -11.90 -2.76
C THR A 271 -3.76 -13.31 -2.56
N GLU A 272 -2.60 -13.43 -1.92
CA GLU A 272 -1.97 -14.73 -1.66
C GLU A 272 -2.81 -15.64 -0.76
N SER A 273 -3.55 -15.06 0.19
CA SER A 273 -4.40 -15.83 1.11
C SER A 273 -5.58 -16.51 0.42
N ILE A 274 -6.03 -15.98 -0.71
CA ILE A 274 -7.10 -16.58 -1.53
C ILE A 274 -6.53 -17.67 -2.45
N GLY A 275 -5.32 -17.48 -2.94
CA GLY A 275 -4.69 -18.40 -3.88
C GLY A 275 -5.22 -18.29 -5.31
N ALA A 276 -5.09 -19.36 -6.08
CA ALA A 276 -5.54 -19.40 -7.47
C ALA A 276 -7.07 -19.36 -7.58
N ILE A 277 -7.58 -18.46 -8.39
CA ILE A 277 -9.02 -18.30 -8.66
C ILE A 277 -9.31 -18.88 -10.05
N ALA A 278 -10.30 -19.76 -10.14
CA ALA A 278 -10.74 -20.28 -11.44
C ALA A 278 -11.31 -19.14 -12.32
N ASP A 279 -11.05 -19.22 -13.63
CA ASP A 279 -11.38 -18.12 -14.56
C ASP A 279 -12.84 -18.21 -15.03
N HIS A 280 -13.79 -18.10 -14.10
CA HIS A 280 -15.21 -17.92 -14.38
C HIS A 280 -15.85 -16.93 -13.40
N PRO A 281 -16.94 -16.25 -13.76
CA PRO A 281 -17.52 -15.15 -12.99
C PRO A 281 -17.87 -15.51 -11.53
N GLU A 282 -18.44 -16.70 -11.31
CA GLU A 282 -18.87 -17.15 -9.98
C GLU A 282 -17.66 -17.32 -9.04
N ALA A 283 -16.57 -17.92 -9.53
CA ALA A 283 -15.35 -18.08 -8.75
C ALA A 283 -14.74 -16.73 -8.36
N ARG A 284 -14.74 -15.76 -9.28
CA ARG A 284 -14.26 -14.39 -8.99
C ARG A 284 -15.15 -13.72 -7.94
N ALA A 285 -16.48 -13.87 -8.03
CA ALA A 285 -17.40 -13.30 -7.05
C ALA A 285 -17.21 -13.92 -5.65
N VAL A 286 -17.07 -15.24 -5.57
CA VAL A 286 -16.82 -15.95 -4.30
C VAL A 286 -15.48 -15.52 -3.70
N ALA A 287 -14.42 -15.44 -4.51
CA ALA A 287 -13.10 -14.98 -4.06
C ALA A 287 -13.14 -13.54 -3.54
N TYR A 288 -13.84 -12.64 -4.22
CA TYR A 288 -14.01 -11.25 -3.79
C TYR A 288 -14.79 -11.14 -2.48
N ALA A 289 -15.87 -11.89 -2.34
CA ALA A 289 -16.64 -11.95 -1.09
C ALA A 289 -15.80 -12.48 0.07
N GLU A 290 -14.96 -13.50 -0.16
CA GLU A 290 -14.05 -14.03 0.84
C GLU A 290 -12.95 -13.04 1.23
N MET A 291 -12.40 -12.28 0.26
CA MET A 291 -11.48 -11.17 0.56
C MET A 291 -12.13 -10.16 1.51
N ARG A 292 -13.35 -9.71 1.20
CA ARG A 292 -14.12 -8.79 2.03
C ARG A 292 -14.35 -9.34 3.43
N ARG A 293 -14.82 -10.57 3.54
CA ARG A 293 -15.08 -11.22 4.83
C ARG A 293 -13.83 -11.23 5.74
N ARG A 294 -12.64 -11.55 5.19
CA ARG A 294 -11.37 -11.55 5.96
C ARG A 294 -10.99 -10.16 6.46
N VAL A 295 -11.19 -9.15 5.64
CA VAL A 295 -10.93 -7.76 6.01
C VAL A 295 -11.90 -7.31 7.10
N ASP A 296 -13.20 -7.57 6.92
CA ASP A 296 -14.25 -7.19 7.87
C ASP A 296 -14.03 -7.86 9.23
N GLU A 297 -13.66 -9.15 9.25
CA GLU A 297 -13.28 -9.86 10.48
C GLU A 297 -12.04 -9.25 11.15
N GLY A 298 -11.03 -8.88 10.34
CA GLY A 298 -9.82 -8.23 10.84
C GLY A 298 -10.10 -6.89 11.52
N PHE A 299 -11.07 -6.13 11.02
CA PHE A 299 -11.45 -4.83 11.56
C PHE A 299 -12.64 -4.86 12.53
N ALA A 300 -13.19 -6.03 12.89
CA ALA A 300 -14.40 -6.12 13.71
C ALA A 300 -14.30 -5.36 15.04
N ASP A 301 -13.21 -5.56 15.78
CA ASP A 301 -12.97 -4.87 17.07
C ASP A 301 -12.85 -3.35 16.87
N PHE A 302 -12.15 -2.90 15.84
CA PHE A 302 -12.02 -1.47 15.51
C PHE A 302 -13.36 -0.87 15.12
N THR A 303 -14.13 -1.57 14.30
CA THR A 303 -15.48 -1.14 13.89
C THR A 303 -16.37 -0.93 15.10
N ALA A 304 -16.34 -1.85 16.08
CA ALA A 304 -17.10 -1.71 17.31
C ALA A 304 -16.71 -0.46 18.11
N ARG A 305 -15.40 -0.14 18.18
CA ARG A 305 -14.90 1.05 18.90
C ARG A 305 -15.25 2.36 18.23
N VAL A 306 -15.20 2.43 16.90
CA VAL A 306 -15.43 3.68 16.15
C VAL A 306 -16.90 3.96 15.84
N THR A 307 -17.77 2.95 15.88
CA THR A 307 -19.19 3.08 15.57
C THR A 307 -19.93 4.11 16.44
N PRO A 308 -19.74 4.19 17.78
CA PRO A 308 -20.39 5.23 18.59
C PRO A 308 -19.94 6.64 18.17
N ILE A 309 -18.67 6.83 17.84
CA ILE A 309 -18.10 8.13 17.42
C ILE A 309 -18.71 8.54 16.08
N ARG A 310 -18.81 7.60 15.16
CA ARG A 310 -19.43 7.80 13.85
C ARG A 310 -20.91 8.22 13.97
N HIS A 311 -21.68 7.54 14.84
CA HIS A 311 -23.08 7.85 15.05
C HIS A 311 -23.32 9.19 15.75
N ALA A 312 -22.35 9.64 16.56
CA ALA A 312 -22.42 10.95 17.22
C ALA A 312 -22.06 12.11 16.27
N ALA A 313 -21.50 11.82 15.10
CA ALA A 313 -21.17 12.83 14.10
C ALA A 313 -22.41 13.23 13.31
N GLN A 314 -22.83 14.51 13.38
CA GLN A 314 -24.01 15.07 12.72
C GLN A 314 -23.76 16.52 12.28
N GLY A 315 -24.44 16.96 11.21
CA GLY A 315 -24.35 18.33 10.70
C GLY A 315 -22.93 18.73 10.33
N ASP A 316 -22.45 19.84 10.83
CA ASP A 316 -21.08 20.35 10.57
C ASP A 316 -19.97 19.45 11.10
N ARG A 317 -20.32 18.43 11.87
CA ARG A 317 -19.41 17.37 12.34
C ARG A 317 -19.46 16.11 11.46
N SER A 318 -19.73 16.28 10.18
CA SER A 318 -19.77 15.18 9.22
C SER A 318 -18.47 14.38 9.24
N ILE A 319 -18.59 13.06 9.06
CA ILE A 319 -17.43 12.16 8.99
C ILE A 319 -16.63 12.44 7.72
N ARG A 320 -15.30 12.41 7.83
CA ARG A 320 -14.36 12.64 6.72
C ARG A 320 -13.46 11.45 6.55
N LEU A 321 -13.03 11.20 5.32
CA LEU A 321 -12.21 10.05 4.96
C LEU A 321 -11.08 10.49 4.04
N LEU A 322 -9.85 10.07 4.35
CA LEU A 322 -8.66 10.28 3.53
C LEU A 322 -7.94 8.95 3.34
N GLY A 323 -7.75 8.56 2.10
CA GLY A 323 -7.00 7.34 1.75
C GLY A 323 -5.64 7.65 1.16
N THR A 324 -4.62 6.90 1.61
CA THR A 324 -3.32 6.88 0.96
C THR A 324 -3.03 5.48 0.45
N SER A 325 -2.29 5.35 -0.56
CA SER A 325 -1.72 4.13 -1.14
C SER A 325 -1.78 4.08 -2.66
N GLY A 326 -1.16 3.02 -3.22
CA GLY A 326 -1.25 2.73 -4.65
C GLY A 326 -2.65 2.32 -5.10
N THR A 327 -3.49 1.76 -4.22
CA THR A 327 -4.88 1.39 -4.53
C THR A 327 -5.72 2.63 -4.78
N VAL A 328 -5.83 3.53 -3.80
CA VAL A 328 -6.69 4.71 -3.92
C VAL A 328 -6.25 5.63 -5.05
N THR A 329 -4.94 5.80 -5.25
CA THR A 329 -4.42 6.62 -6.35
C THR A 329 -4.66 6.00 -7.73
N THR A 330 -4.67 4.66 -7.84
CA THR A 330 -5.04 3.97 -9.08
C THR A 330 -6.53 4.13 -9.37
N LEU A 331 -7.41 3.93 -8.38
CA LEU A 331 -8.85 4.13 -8.56
C LEU A 331 -9.20 5.59 -8.87
N ALA A 332 -8.50 6.54 -8.25
CA ALA A 332 -8.64 7.97 -8.57
C ALA A 332 -8.24 8.29 -10.01
N SER A 333 -7.16 7.66 -10.51
CA SER A 333 -6.76 7.80 -11.92
C SER A 333 -7.82 7.23 -12.88
N LEU A 334 -8.46 6.11 -12.51
CA LEU A 334 -9.57 5.54 -13.28
C LEU A 334 -10.84 6.39 -13.22
N HIS A 335 -11.11 7.02 -12.08
CA HIS A 335 -12.21 7.97 -11.94
C HIS A 335 -12.05 9.18 -12.86
N LEU A 336 -10.82 9.68 -13.01
CA LEU A 336 -10.47 10.76 -13.92
C LEU A 336 -10.25 10.32 -15.37
N GLU A 337 -10.41 9.02 -15.66
CA GLU A 337 -10.17 8.43 -16.99
C GLU A 337 -8.77 8.76 -17.57
N LEU A 338 -7.76 8.86 -16.70
CA LEU A 338 -6.41 9.22 -17.14
C LEU A 338 -5.80 8.13 -18.02
N PRO A 339 -5.15 8.49 -19.14
CA PRO A 339 -4.48 7.52 -20.00
C PRO A 339 -3.21 6.94 -19.35
N GLN A 340 -2.63 7.68 -18.41
CA GLN A 340 -1.49 7.29 -17.59
C GLN A 340 -1.56 7.97 -16.24
N TYR A 341 -0.87 7.40 -15.25
CA TYR A 341 -0.82 7.97 -13.91
C TYR A 341 -0.23 9.39 -13.89
N ASP A 342 -0.97 10.34 -13.35
CA ASP A 342 -0.51 11.70 -13.08
C ASP A 342 -0.70 12.05 -11.59
N ARG A 343 0.42 12.14 -10.87
CA ARG A 343 0.43 12.49 -9.45
C ARG A 343 -0.27 13.81 -9.16
N ARG A 344 -0.09 14.81 -10.04
CA ARG A 344 -0.64 16.16 -9.80
C ARG A 344 -2.16 16.18 -9.91
N ALA A 345 -2.72 15.31 -10.73
CA ALA A 345 -4.16 15.18 -10.90
C ALA A 345 -4.82 14.46 -9.72
N VAL A 346 -4.11 13.51 -9.08
CA VAL A 346 -4.72 12.66 -8.04
C VAL A 346 -4.39 13.11 -6.61
N ASP A 347 -3.24 13.75 -6.34
CA ASP A 347 -2.82 14.14 -4.99
C ASP A 347 -3.63 15.33 -4.48
N GLY A 348 -4.52 15.11 -3.52
CA GLY A 348 -5.48 16.10 -3.00
C GLY A 348 -6.84 16.07 -3.68
N LEU A 349 -7.09 15.15 -4.62
CA LEU A 349 -8.40 14.96 -5.23
C LEU A 349 -9.42 14.51 -4.18
N ILE A 350 -10.65 15.00 -4.28
CA ILE A 350 -11.78 14.51 -3.50
C ILE A 350 -12.76 13.83 -4.48
N VAL A 351 -13.09 12.58 -4.21
CA VAL A 351 -13.91 11.73 -5.09
C VAL A 351 -15.16 11.26 -4.35
N PRO A 352 -16.34 11.19 -5.00
CA PRO A 352 -17.50 10.54 -4.42
C PRO A 352 -17.19 9.07 -4.07
N ALA A 353 -17.52 8.63 -2.85
CA ALA A 353 -17.29 7.27 -2.41
C ALA A 353 -17.99 6.23 -3.32
N GLU A 354 -19.19 6.57 -3.83
CA GLU A 354 -19.92 5.69 -4.75
C GLU A 354 -19.19 5.50 -6.10
N SER A 355 -18.47 6.50 -6.57
CA SER A 355 -17.61 6.34 -7.77
C SER A 355 -16.52 5.29 -7.53
N MET A 356 -15.91 5.30 -6.33
CA MET A 356 -14.92 4.29 -5.94
C MET A 356 -15.54 2.88 -5.84
N ARG A 357 -16.75 2.76 -5.27
CA ARG A 357 -17.49 1.50 -5.23
C ARG A 357 -17.83 0.99 -6.64
N GLY A 358 -18.27 1.87 -7.53
CA GLY A 358 -18.56 1.53 -8.92
C GLY A 358 -17.35 0.99 -9.66
N ILE A 359 -16.19 1.62 -9.50
CA ILE A 359 -14.92 1.15 -10.09
C ILE A 359 -14.51 -0.18 -9.46
N SER A 360 -14.60 -0.33 -8.14
CA SER A 360 -14.27 -1.58 -7.43
C SER A 360 -15.12 -2.75 -7.92
N ARG A 361 -16.44 -2.58 -8.02
CA ARG A 361 -17.36 -3.59 -8.59
C ARG A 361 -16.98 -3.98 -10.02
N ARG A 362 -16.68 -3.00 -10.87
CA ARG A 362 -16.24 -3.26 -12.24
C ARG A 362 -14.95 -4.08 -12.27
N LEU A 363 -13.93 -3.70 -11.51
CA LEU A 363 -12.63 -4.38 -11.50
C LEU A 363 -12.71 -5.80 -10.92
N SER A 364 -13.56 -6.04 -9.92
CA SER A 364 -13.71 -7.35 -9.29
C SER A 364 -14.34 -8.40 -10.24
N THR A 365 -15.13 -7.98 -11.22
CA THR A 365 -15.74 -8.87 -12.22
C THR A 365 -14.86 -9.17 -13.42
N MET A 366 -13.87 -8.30 -13.70
CA MET A 366 -12.96 -8.43 -14.84
C MET A 366 -12.00 -9.63 -14.71
N THR A 367 -11.63 -10.21 -15.83
CA THR A 367 -10.52 -11.19 -15.92
C THR A 367 -9.17 -10.50 -15.70
N PRO A 368 -8.10 -11.23 -15.34
CA PRO A 368 -6.75 -10.66 -15.26
C PRO A 368 -6.31 -9.97 -16.56
N ALA A 369 -6.65 -10.56 -17.73
CA ALA A 369 -6.31 -10.02 -19.04
C ALA A 369 -7.00 -8.66 -19.30
N GLU A 370 -8.30 -8.56 -18.98
CA GLU A 370 -9.04 -7.31 -19.08
C GLU A 370 -8.46 -6.23 -18.18
N ARG A 371 -8.09 -6.55 -16.93
CA ARG A 371 -7.48 -5.61 -15.99
C ARG A 371 -6.13 -5.07 -16.47
N ILE A 372 -5.30 -5.93 -17.09
CA ILE A 372 -4.01 -5.50 -17.68
C ILE A 372 -4.21 -4.46 -18.79
N ALA A 373 -5.31 -4.54 -19.51
CA ALA A 373 -5.64 -3.61 -20.60
C ALA A 373 -6.20 -2.26 -20.08
N VAL A 374 -6.57 -2.17 -18.79
CA VAL A 374 -7.09 -0.93 -18.22
C VAL A 374 -5.95 0.07 -18.01
N PRO A 375 -6.07 1.32 -18.50
CA PRO A 375 -5.08 2.37 -18.25
C PRO A 375 -4.78 2.52 -16.74
N CYS A 376 -3.57 2.93 -16.39
CA CYS A 376 -3.10 3.16 -15.02
C CYS A 376 -2.98 1.92 -14.09
N ILE A 377 -3.51 0.74 -14.44
CA ILE A 377 -3.33 -0.47 -13.64
C ILE A 377 -1.97 -1.10 -13.91
N GLY A 378 -1.70 -1.41 -15.18
CA GLY A 378 -0.48 -2.07 -15.58
C GLY A 378 -0.39 -3.53 -15.12
N ARG A 379 0.54 -4.28 -15.74
CA ARG A 379 0.70 -5.72 -15.51
C ARG A 379 1.08 -6.07 -14.06
N GLU A 380 1.89 -5.22 -13.41
CA GLU A 380 2.39 -5.48 -12.04
C GLU A 380 1.32 -5.31 -10.95
N ARG A 381 0.20 -4.63 -11.25
CA ARG A 381 -0.88 -4.35 -10.30
C ARG A 381 -2.19 -5.07 -10.61
N SER A 382 -2.32 -5.67 -11.79
CA SER A 382 -3.56 -6.30 -12.27
C SER A 382 -4.10 -7.37 -11.32
N ASP A 383 -3.21 -8.10 -10.64
CA ASP A 383 -3.58 -9.14 -9.70
C ASP A 383 -3.89 -8.59 -8.30
N LEU A 384 -3.24 -7.48 -7.93
CA LEU A 384 -3.34 -6.89 -6.59
C LEU A 384 -4.51 -5.90 -6.45
N VAL A 385 -4.98 -5.33 -7.56
CA VAL A 385 -5.99 -4.27 -7.53
C VAL A 385 -7.33 -4.76 -6.98
N VAL A 386 -7.69 -6.01 -7.21
CA VAL A 386 -8.96 -6.61 -6.71
C VAL A 386 -8.96 -6.71 -5.19
N ALA A 387 -7.85 -7.16 -4.60
CA ALA A 387 -7.70 -7.16 -3.15
C ALA A 387 -7.75 -5.74 -2.58
N GLY A 388 -7.15 -4.77 -3.27
CA GLY A 388 -7.24 -3.36 -2.90
C GLY A 388 -8.67 -2.82 -2.95
N CYS A 389 -9.46 -3.22 -3.96
CA CYS A 389 -10.88 -2.89 -4.06
C CYS A 389 -11.69 -3.49 -2.89
N ALA A 390 -11.45 -4.76 -2.55
CA ALA A 390 -12.13 -5.42 -1.44
C ALA A 390 -11.83 -4.72 -0.10
N ILE A 391 -10.57 -4.36 0.15
CA ILE A 391 -10.18 -3.62 1.35
C ILE A 391 -10.86 -2.25 1.39
N LEU A 392 -10.83 -1.51 0.27
CA LEU A 392 -11.45 -0.19 0.22
C LEU A 392 -12.96 -0.23 0.45
N GLU A 393 -13.68 -1.19 -0.13
CA GLU A 393 -15.12 -1.33 0.11
C GLU A 393 -15.44 -1.65 1.57
N SER A 394 -14.66 -2.51 2.24
CA SER A 394 -14.80 -2.76 3.67
C SER A 394 -14.55 -1.48 4.50
N ILE A 395 -13.54 -0.69 4.15
CA ILE A 395 -13.28 0.60 4.81
C ILE A 395 -14.47 1.57 4.63
N LEU A 396 -15.02 1.65 3.41
CA LEU A 396 -16.19 2.49 3.12
C LEU A 396 -17.46 2.03 3.85
N ASP A 397 -17.57 0.76 4.22
CA ASP A 397 -18.69 0.26 5.05
C ASP A 397 -18.48 0.56 6.53
N ILE A 398 -17.23 0.44 7.01
CA ILE A 398 -16.85 0.79 8.39
C ILE A 398 -17.04 2.30 8.63
N TRP A 399 -16.63 3.14 7.67
CA TRP A 399 -16.65 4.58 7.74
C TRP A 399 -17.30 5.19 6.49
N PRO A 400 -18.65 5.23 6.43
CA PRO A 400 -19.42 5.59 5.23
C PRO A 400 -19.45 7.09 4.98
N ALA A 401 -18.29 7.68 4.73
CA ALA A 401 -18.17 9.04 4.26
C ALA A 401 -18.69 9.14 2.81
N GLU A 402 -19.39 10.24 2.49
CA GLU A 402 -19.89 10.47 1.13
C GLU A 402 -18.77 10.69 0.12
N ARG A 403 -17.63 11.21 0.60
CA ARG A 403 -16.47 11.59 -0.20
C ARG A 403 -15.19 11.00 0.40
N LEU A 404 -14.27 10.68 -0.48
CA LEU A 404 -12.95 10.17 -0.16
C LEU A 404 -11.89 11.15 -0.68
N GLY A 405 -11.09 11.71 0.22
CA GLY A 405 -9.86 12.42 -0.13
C GLY A 405 -8.77 11.43 -0.55
N ILE A 406 -7.99 11.80 -1.57
CA ILE A 406 -6.91 10.98 -2.13
C ILE A 406 -5.56 11.60 -1.80
N ALA A 407 -4.66 10.82 -1.21
CA ALA A 407 -3.30 11.22 -0.95
C ALA A 407 -2.30 10.33 -1.69
N ASP A 408 -1.44 10.93 -2.52
CA ASP A 408 -0.20 10.28 -3.00
C ASP A 408 1.00 10.69 -2.13
N ARG A 409 0.75 10.76 -0.85
CA ARG A 409 1.68 11.08 0.24
C ARG A 409 1.42 10.10 1.37
N GLY A 410 2.47 9.74 2.11
CA GLY A 410 2.34 8.80 3.22
C GLY A 410 3.61 8.77 4.05
N ILE A 411 4.08 7.59 4.41
CA ILE A 411 5.20 7.35 5.33
C ILE A 411 6.44 8.18 4.97
N ARG A 412 6.84 8.26 3.70
CA ARG A 412 8.04 8.99 3.26
C ARG A 412 7.95 10.49 3.52
N GLU A 413 6.81 11.08 3.22
CA GLU A 413 6.54 12.49 3.50
C GLU A 413 6.49 12.74 5.01
N GLY A 414 5.93 11.82 5.80
CA GLY A 414 5.94 11.86 7.26
C GLY A 414 7.35 11.80 7.84
N ILE A 415 8.20 10.92 7.32
CA ILE A 415 9.62 10.85 7.68
C ILE A 415 10.33 12.17 7.37
N LEU A 416 10.15 12.71 6.17
CA LEU A 416 10.80 13.97 5.79
C LEU A 416 10.38 15.14 6.68
N ARG A 417 9.08 15.26 7.00
CA ARG A 417 8.59 16.27 7.95
C ARG A 417 9.23 16.13 9.32
N SER A 418 9.29 14.90 9.84
CA SER A 418 9.94 14.63 11.13
C SER A 418 11.41 14.98 11.13
N LEU A 419 12.17 14.63 10.09
CA LEU A 419 13.61 14.96 9.97
C LEU A 419 13.86 16.46 9.87
N MET A 420 13.03 17.18 9.12
CA MET A 420 13.19 18.61 8.91
C MET A 420 12.79 19.43 10.14
N ALA A 421 11.80 18.97 10.91
CA ALA A 421 11.40 19.59 12.17
C ALA A 421 12.53 19.52 13.22
N THR A 422 13.21 18.38 13.36
CA THR A 422 14.35 18.22 14.27
C THR A 422 15.58 19.02 13.84
N GLY A 423 15.80 19.19 12.55
CA GLY A 423 16.92 19.99 12.01
C GLY A 423 16.72 21.51 12.10
N ALA A 424 15.49 21.96 12.34
CA ALA A 424 15.16 23.38 12.47
C ALA A 424 15.40 23.96 13.89
N ASP A 425 15.52 23.10 14.92
CA ASP A 425 15.77 23.54 16.30
C ASP A 425 17.24 23.36 16.71
N PRO A 426 18.10 24.40 16.56
CA PRO A 426 19.49 24.33 17.01
C PRO A 426 19.65 24.39 18.55
N ARG A 427 18.57 24.57 19.32
CA ARG A 427 18.62 24.73 20.79
C ARG A 427 18.21 23.48 21.57
N GLY A 428 17.63 22.47 20.90
CA GLY A 428 17.13 21.25 21.53
C GLY A 428 18.19 20.25 21.98
N SER A 429 19.44 20.33 21.46
CA SER A 429 20.48 19.33 21.76
C SER A 429 21.34 19.59 23.01
N LYS A 430 21.05 20.63 23.83
CA LYS A 430 21.86 21.01 25.01
C LYS A 430 21.15 20.85 26.35
N ARG A 431 20.05 20.15 26.46
CA ARG A 431 19.28 20.06 27.72
C ARG A 431 19.10 18.68 28.33
N THR A 432 20.01 17.74 28.06
CA THR A 432 19.95 16.40 28.71
C THR A 432 21.32 15.91 29.18
N GLU A 433 22.22 16.83 29.61
CA GLU A 433 23.39 16.47 30.43
C GLU A 433 23.43 17.42 31.61
N ALA A 434 22.54 17.31 32.58
CA ALA A 434 22.66 17.76 33.94
C ALA A 434 21.33 17.54 34.69
N ALA A 435 21.12 16.37 35.25
CA ALA A 435 20.52 16.08 36.57
C ALA A 435 20.47 14.57 36.79
#